data_a7ecf4f7571b4b17353d2ae42c294318
#
_entry.id   a7ecf4f7571b4b17353d2ae42c294318
#
_cell.length_a   1.000
_cell.length_b   1.000
_cell.length_c   1.000
_cell.angle_alpha   90.00
_cell.angle_beta   90.00
_cell.angle_gamma   90.00
#
_symmetry.space_group_name_H-M   'P 1'
#
loop_
_entity.id
_entity.type
_entity.pdbx_description
1 polymer ?
#
loop_
_entity_poly.entity_id
_entity_poly.type
_entity_poly.pdbx_seq_one_letter_code
_entity_poly.pdbx_strand_id
1 'polypeptide(L)'
;MPTQNIQNMTLCALKRGMSEKEFTSLEVIETLLARISDHGGSLNAFITVTAEQAITEAKNADKLMAVGENKPLLGLPLAHKDLFCTDGILTSCASKMLHNFIPPYDASVVKNLKASGAIMLGKTNMDEFAMGSSNETSYYGSVKNPWNLELSPGGSSGGSASAVAACLVPAATGTDTGGSIRQPAALTGITGIKPTYGRVSRFGMIAFASSLDQGGVFARSVE
;
A
#
# COMPACT_ATOMS: atom_id res chain seq x y z
N MET A 1 -8.82 5.82 -28.57
CA MET A 1 -7.65 4.97 -28.29
C MET A 1 -8.16 3.83 -27.40
N PRO A 2 -7.69 2.58 -27.50
CA PRO A 2 -8.11 1.56 -26.56
C PRO A 2 -7.68 2.06 -25.16
N THR A 3 -8.63 2.09 -24.24
CA THR A 3 -8.37 2.44 -22.85
C THR A 3 -7.30 1.48 -22.34
N GLN A 4 -6.08 1.97 -22.18
CA GLN A 4 -4.99 1.18 -21.61
C GLN A 4 -5.46 0.71 -20.23
N ASN A 5 -5.29 -0.57 -19.96
CA ASN A 5 -5.79 -1.21 -18.73
C ASN A 5 -4.82 -0.91 -17.58
N ILE A 6 -4.68 0.40 -17.25
CA ILE A 6 -3.73 0.97 -16.29
C ILE A 6 -3.76 0.21 -14.96
N GLN A 7 -4.95 -0.16 -14.48
CA GLN A 7 -5.10 -0.86 -13.19
C GLN A 7 -4.43 -2.25 -13.18
N ASN A 8 -4.20 -2.86 -14.34
CA ASN A 8 -3.56 -4.17 -14.44
C ASN A 8 -2.06 -4.10 -14.73
N MET A 9 -1.48 -2.90 -14.82
CA MET A 9 -0.05 -2.73 -15.08
C MET A 9 0.78 -2.97 -13.82
N THR A 10 2.00 -3.51 -14.01
CA THR A 10 3.02 -3.58 -12.94
C THR A 10 3.62 -2.19 -12.70
N LEU A 11 4.32 -1.99 -11.58
CA LEU A 11 5.04 -0.72 -11.34
C LEU A 11 6.02 -0.39 -12.46
N CYS A 12 6.74 -1.40 -12.99
CA CYS A 12 7.67 -1.21 -14.11
C CYS A 12 6.95 -0.80 -15.39
N ALA A 13 5.79 -1.40 -15.68
CA ALA A 13 4.97 -1.03 -16.83
C ALA A 13 4.43 0.40 -16.69
N LEU A 14 3.94 0.78 -15.51
CA LEU A 14 3.48 2.15 -15.24
C LEU A 14 4.61 3.16 -15.40
N LYS A 15 5.80 2.87 -14.84
CA LYS A 15 6.97 3.75 -14.97
C LYS A 15 7.35 3.94 -16.44
N ARG A 16 7.38 2.86 -17.23
CA ARG A 16 7.68 2.91 -18.66
C ARG A 16 6.66 3.75 -19.41
N GLY A 17 5.36 3.48 -19.24
CA GLY A 17 4.30 4.24 -19.94
C GLY A 17 4.33 5.73 -19.62
N MET A 18 4.60 6.13 -18.37
CA MET A 18 4.79 7.54 -18.02
C MET A 18 6.04 8.12 -18.70
N SER A 19 7.16 7.39 -18.76
CA SER A 19 8.38 7.86 -19.43
C SER A 19 8.23 7.99 -20.96
N GLU A 20 7.41 7.13 -21.57
CA GLU A 20 7.05 7.15 -23.00
C GLU A 20 5.91 8.12 -23.30
N LYS A 21 5.38 8.80 -22.25
CA LYS A 21 4.26 9.77 -22.35
C LYS A 21 2.96 9.15 -22.89
N GLU A 22 2.74 7.88 -22.64
CA GLU A 22 1.49 7.20 -22.99
C GLU A 22 0.34 7.65 -22.09
N PHE A 23 0.66 7.96 -20.84
CA PHE A 23 -0.23 8.51 -19.81
C PHE A 23 0.58 9.25 -18.73
N THR A 24 -0.09 10.08 -17.96
CA THR A 24 0.46 10.88 -16.86
C THR A 24 0.35 10.15 -15.51
N SER A 25 1.10 10.60 -14.51
CA SER A 25 0.92 10.16 -13.13
C SER A 25 -0.49 10.47 -12.64
N LEU A 26 -1.03 11.64 -13.00
CA LEU A 26 -2.39 12.03 -12.63
C LEU A 26 -3.43 11.05 -13.15
N GLU A 27 -3.37 10.65 -14.43
CA GLU A 27 -4.29 9.67 -15.01
C GLU A 27 -4.21 8.30 -14.32
N VAL A 28 -2.99 7.86 -13.94
CA VAL A 28 -2.80 6.63 -13.17
C VAL A 28 -3.46 6.73 -11.80
N ILE A 29 -3.21 7.82 -11.07
CA ILE A 29 -3.74 8.03 -9.72
C ILE A 29 -5.29 8.12 -9.75
N GLU A 30 -5.86 8.91 -10.67
CA GLU A 30 -7.32 9.05 -10.80
C GLU A 30 -7.98 7.70 -11.15
N THR A 31 -7.38 6.92 -12.05
CA THR A 31 -7.87 5.57 -12.41
C THR A 31 -7.92 4.64 -11.20
N LEU A 32 -6.87 4.62 -10.39
CA LEU A 32 -6.80 3.75 -9.21
C LEU A 32 -7.69 4.24 -8.07
N LEU A 33 -7.81 5.55 -7.86
CA LEU A 33 -8.73 6.12 -6.87
C LEU A 33 -10.19 5.83 -7.23
N ALA A 34 -10.57 5.94 -8.50
CA ALA A 34 -11.91 5.53 -8.97
C ALA A 34 -12.16 4.05 -8.66
N ARG A 35 -11.18 3.18 -8.97
CA ARG A 35 -11.29 1.76 -8.67
C ARG A 35 -11.37 1.46 -7.17
N ILE A 36 -10.64 2.19 -6.32
CA ILE A 36 -10.75 2.09 -4.85
C ILE A 36 -12.15 2.50 -4.40
N SER A 37 -12.72 3.55 -4.97
CA SER A 37 -14.10 3.98 -4.68
C SER A 37 -15.13 2.92 -5.05
N ASP A 38 -14.99 2.29 -6.21
CA ASP A 38 -15.97 1.33 -6.75
C ASP A 38 -15.91 -0.04 -6.05
N HIS A 39 -14.71 -0.50 -5.67
CA HIS A 39 -14.48 -1.87 -5.19
C HIS A 39 -13.89 -1.95 -3.78
N GLY A 40 -13.27 -0.88 -3.28
CA GLY A 40 -12.56 -0.90 -1.99
C GLY A 40 -13.48 -1.20 -0.81
N GLY A 41 -14.72 -0.73 -0.85
CA GLY A 41 -15.71 -0.94 0.22
C GLY A 41 -16.09 -2.41 0.41
N SER A 42 -16.28 -3.18 -0.69
CA SER A 42 -16.62 -4.60 -0.62
C SER A 42 -15.47 -5.46 -0.08
N LEU A 43 -14.23 -5.02 -0.27
CA LEU A 43 -13.02 -5.72 0.19
C LEU A 43 -12.59 -5.27 1.59
N ASN A 44 -13.00 -4.08 2.02
CA ASN A 44 -12.56 -3.43 3.26
C ASN A 44 -11.02 -3.36 3.40
N ALA A 45 -10.34 -3.14 2.26
CA ALA A 45 -8.88 -3.22 2.17
C ALA A 45 -8.18 -1.96 2.70
N PHE A 46 -8.88 -0.81 2.78
CA PHE A 46 -8.34 0.47 3.25
C PHE A 46 -9.04 0.94 4.52
N ILE A 47 -8.28 1.53 5.45
CA ILE A 47 -8.80 2.28 6.60
C ILE A 47 -8.91 3.75 6.22
N THR A 48 -7.92 4.29 5.52
CA THR A 48 -7.87 5.68 5.08
C THR A 48 -7.46 5.74 3.62
N VAL A 49 -8.18 6.54 2.82
CA VAL A 49 -7.81 6.87 1.44
C VAL A 49 -7.38 8.34 1.40
N THR A 50 -6.22 8.62 0.79
CA THR A 50 -5.60 9.97 0.75
C THR A 50 -5.77 10.62 -0.62
N ALA A 51 -7.00 10.63 -1.16
CA ALA A 51 -7.27 11.01 -2.54
C ALA A 51 -6.80 12.42 -2.92
N GLU A 52 -7.12 13.44 -2.13
CA GLU A 52 -6.75 14.84 -2.43
C GLU A 52 -5.24 15.04 -2.44
N GLN A 53 -4.56 14.44 -1.45
CA GLN A 53 -3.09 14.48 -1.37
C GLN A 53 -2.48 13.75 -2.56
N ALA A 54 -2.95 12.55 -2.89
CA ALA A 54 -2.44 11.76 -4.01
C ALA A 54 -2.57 12.49 -5.36
N ILE A 55 -3.72 13.13 -5.61
CA ILE A 55 -3.95 13.95 -6.82
C ILE A 55 -2.98 15.14 -6.86
N THR A 56 -2.77 15.80 -5.73
CA THR A 56 -1.84 16.94 -5.65
C THR A 56 -0.41 16.50 -5.92
N GLU A 57 0.02 15.40 -5.32
CA GLU A 57 1.36 14.82 -5.51
C GLU A 57 1.56 14.34 -6.97
N ALA A 58 0.52 13.75 -7.60
CA ALA A 58 0.58 13.32 -9.00
C ALA A 58 0.78 14.50 -9.96
N LYS A 59 0.02 15.59 -9.78
CA LYS A 59 0.22 16.81 -10.58
C LYS A 59 1.63 17.40 -10.42
N ASN A 60 2.20 17.30 -9.22
CA ASN A 60 3.58 17.74 -8.98
C ASN A 60 4.59 16.78 -9.62
N ALA A 61 4.36 15.47 -9.57
CA ALA A 61 5.21 14.48 -10.21
C ALA A 61 5.25 14.69 -11.75
N ASP A 62 4.10 14.96 -12.38
CA ASP A 62 4.02 15.26 -13.82
C ASP A 62 4.83 16.50 -14.19
N LYS A 63 4.78 17.57 -13.36
CA LYS A 63 5.61 18.77 -13.57
C LYS A 63 7.11 18.46 -13.44
N LEU A 64 7.51 17.65 -12.45
CA LEU A 64 8.90 17.25 -12.26
C LEU A 64 9.40 16.39 -13.43
N MET A 65 8.59 15.45 -13.91
CA MET A 65 8.92 14.64 -15.11
C MET A 65 9.06 15.52 -16.36
N ALA A 66 8.21 16.55 -16.52
CA ALA A 66 8.27 17.46 -17.65
C ALA A 66 9.56 18.28 -17.72
N VAL A 67 10.21 18.55 -16.58
CA VAL A 67 11.52 19.25 -16.51
C VAL A 67 12.71 18.28 -16.46
N GLY A 68 12.47 16.98 -16.66
CA GLY A 68 13.53 15.97 -16.74
C GLY A 68 13.97 15.37 -15.40
N GLU A 69 13.25 15.64 -14.30
CA GLU A 69 13.53 14.99 -13.01
C GLU A 69 13.26 13.48 -13.12
N ASN A 70 14.19 12.68 -12.61
CA ASN A 70 14.08 11.22 -12.67
C ASN A 70 14.42 10.60 -11.31
N LYS A 71 13.38 10.33 -10.50
CA LYS A 71 13.51 9.55 -9.26
C LYS A 71 13.06 8.11 -9.50
N PRO A 72 13.54 7.16 -8.69
CA PRO A 72 13.21 5.74 -8.89
C PRO A 72 11.73 5.42 -8.95
N LEU A 73 10.91 6.10 -8.14
CA LEU A 73 9.46 5.87 -8.01
C LEU A 73 8.63 7.12 -8.32
N LEU A 74 9.16 8.09 -9.06
CA LEU A 74 8.48 9.36 -9.34
C LEU A 74 7.10 9.11 -9.98
N GLY A 75 6.06 9.57 -9.28
CA GLY A 75 4.68 9.49 -9.75
C GLY A 75 4.02 8.10 -9.63
N LEU A 76 4.72 7.10 -9.08
CA LEU A 76 4.20 5.74 -8.95
C LEU A 76 3.37 5.57 -7.68
N PRO A 77 2.15 4.98 -7.79
CA PRO A 77 1.25 4.77 -6.66
C PRO A 77 1.64 3.57 -5.80
N LEU A 78 1.40 3.70 -4.50
CA LEU A 78 1.45 2.59 -3.54
C LEU A 78 0.50 2.84 -2.36
N ALA A 79 0.34 1.83 -1.49
CA ALA A 79 -0.35 1.96 -0.21
C ALA A 79 0.55 1.52 0.95
N HIS A 80 0.30 2.04 2.14
CA HIS A 80 1.03 1.65 3.35
C HIS A 80 0.13 0.88 4.31
N LYS A 81 0.63 -0.25 4.85
CA LYS A 81 -0.02 -0.92 5.99
C LYS A 81 -0.16 0.06 7.16
N ASP A 82 -1.30 0.05 7.83
CA ASP A 82 -1.70 1.10 8.78
C ASP A 82 -0.93 1.09 10.11
N LEU A 83 0.19 0.40 10.20
CA LEU A 83 1.12 0.50 11.32
C LEU A 83 2.36 1.38 11.02
N PHE A 84 2.58 1.76 9.76
CA PHE A 84 3.66 2.71 9.44
C PHE A 84 3.19 4.13 9.74
N CYS A 85 3.77 4.78 10.75
CA CYS A 85 3.51 6.18 11.08
C CYS A 85 3.71 7.06 9.84
N THR A 86 2.70 7.86 9.54
CA THR A 86 2.69 8.76 8.39
C THR A 86 2.31 10.14 8.87
N ASP A 87 3.17 11.12 8.69
CA ASP A 87 2.99 12.49 9.17
C ASP A 87 1.67 13.09 8.69
N GLY A 88 0.86 13.58 9.64
CA GLY A 88 -0.44 14.18 9.37
C GLY A 88 -1.56 13.21 8.94
N ILE A 89 -1.30 11.90 8.86
CA ILE A 89 -2.27 10.90 8.41
C ILE A 89 -2.58 9.90 9.52
N LEU A 90 -3.87 9.58 9.72
CA LEU A 90 -4.31 8.58 10.69
C LEU A 90 -3.47 7.30 10.59
N THR A 91 -2.96 6.82 11.73
CA THR A 91 -2.23 5.57 11.85
C THR A 91 -2.77 4.80 13.05
N SER A 92 -3.76 3.96 12.80
CA SER A 92 -4.57 3.33 13.86
C SER A 92 -4.11 1.93 14.25
N CYS A 93 -3.26 1.27 13.47
CA CYS A 93 -2.96 -0.16 13.59
C CYS A 93 -4.22 -1.04 13.62
N ALA A 94 -5.28 -0.62 12.94
CA ALA A 94 -6.60 -1.24 12.97
C ALA A 94 -7.19 -1.40 14.39
N SER A 95 -6.79 -0.53 15.33
CA SER A 95 -7.21 -0.56 16.75
C SER A 95 -8.06 0.65 17.10
N LYS A 96 -9.10 0.42 17.92
CA LYS A 96 -9.87 1.50 18.54
C LYS A 96 -8.99 2.37 19.47
N MET A 97 -7.94 1.82 20.04
CA MET A 97 -7.03 2.56 20.93
C MET A 97 -6.32 3.71 20.22
N LEU A 98 -6.04 3.56 18.91
CA LEU A 98 -5.35 4.55 18.08
C LEU A 98 -6.25 5.16 16.99
N HIS A 99 -7.57 5.03 17.11
CA HIS A 99 -8.53 5.48 16.08
C HIS A 99 -8.48 6.99 15.78
N ASN A 100 -7.80 7.77 16.58
CA ASN A 100 -7.60 9.21 16.43
C ASN A 100 -6.11 9.60 16.46
N PHE A 101 -5.18 8.64 16.39
CA PHE A 101 -3.76 8.94 16.43
C PHE A 101 -3.26 9.40 15.07
N ILE A 102 -2.80 10.64 15.00
CA ILE A 102 -2.16 11.26 13.84
C ILE A 102 -0.69 11.48 14.21
N PRO A 103 0.24 10.71 13.65
CA PRO A 103 1.66 10.86 13.94
C PRO A 103 2.19 12.22 13.46
N PRO A 104 3.09 12.88 14.23
CA PRO A 104 3.77 14.11 13.81
C PRO A 104 5.10 13.81 13.07
N TYR A 105 5.26 12.61 12.50
CA TYR A 105 6.47 12.17 11.79
C TYR A 105 6.19 10.99 10.88
N ASP A 106 7.02 10.86 9.86
CA ASP A 106 7.02 9.69 8.97
C ASP A 106 7.91 8.56 9.52
N ALA A 107 7.44 7.32 9.41
CA ALA A 107 8.31 6.16 9.50
C ALA A 107 9.43 6.22 8.45
N SER A 108 10.60 5.65 8.74
CA SER A 108 11.72 5.64 7.77
C SER A 108 11.33 5.07 6.41
N VAL A 109 10.49 4.04 6.39
CA VAL A 109 9.96 3.43 5.15
C VAL A 109 9.14 4.45 4.36
N VAL A 110 8.21 5.14 5.02
CA VAL A 110 7.35 6.16 4.40
C VAL A 110 8.20 7.31 3.86
N LYS A 111 9.10 7.85 4.68
CA LYS A 111 10.02 8.93 4.30
C LYS A 111 10.86 8.57 3.06
N ASN A 112 11.44 7.36 3.03
CA ASN A 112 12.31 6.94 1.94
C ASN A 112 11.53 6.70 0.63
N LEU A 113 10.34 6.11 0.69
CA LEU A 113 9.48 5.92 -0.48
C LEU A 113 8.99 7.25 -1.03
N LYS A 114 8.57 8.19 -0.16
CA LYS A 114 8.19 9.55 -0.53
C LYS A 114 9.37 10.33 -1.16
N ALA A 115 10.56 10.24 -0.59
CA ALA A 115 11.78 10.85 -1.14
C ALA A 115 12.13 10.28 -2.53
N SER A 116 11.83 9.01 -2.77
CA SER A 116 11.97 8.34 -4.08
C SER A 116 10.89 8.75 -5.08
N GLY A 117 9.89 9.54 -4.67
CA GLY A 117 8.82 10.07 -5.52
C GLY A 117 7.55 9.21 -5.58
N ALA A 118 7.43 8.19 -4.73
CA ALA A 118 6.22 7.38 -4.64
C ALA A 118 5.05 8.17 -4.05
N ILE A 119 3.84 7.89 -4.53
CA ILE A 119 2.59 8.54 -4.12
C ILE A 119 1.75 7.56 -3.30
N MET A 120 1.37 7.96 -2.09
CA MET A 120 0.53 7.14 -1.23
C MET A 120 -0.95 7.32 -1.58
N LEU A 121 -1.65 6.21 -1.92
CA LEU A 121 -3.11 6.23 -2.12
C LEU A 121 -3.90 6.06 -0.82
N GLY A 122 -3.27 5.52 0.23
CA GLY A 122 -3.92 5.35 1.52
C GLY A 122 -3.22 4.37 2.45
N LYS A 123 -3.89 4.14 3.59
CA LYS A 123 -3.48 3.23 4.66
C LYS A 123 -4.35 1.98 4.60
N THR A 124 -3.70 0.81 4.47
CA THR A 124 -4.41 -0.47 4.31
C THR A 124 -4.74 -1.11 5.65
N ASN A 125 -5.90 -1.76 5.68
CA ASN A 125 -6.41 -2.49 6.82
C ASN A 125 -5.52 -3.70 7.19
N MET A 126 -5.58 -4.12 8.44
CA MET A 126 -4.70 -5.13 9.00
C MET A 126 -5.34 -5.78 10.23
N ASP A 127 -4.81 -6.90 10.71
CA ASP A 127 -5.11 -7.35 12.06
C ASP A 127 -4.66 -6.34 13.11
N GLU A 128 -5.43 -6.18 14.18
CA GLU A 128 -5.15 -5.22 15.26
C GLU A 128 -3.74 -5.38 15.81
N PHE A 129 -2.94 -4.31 15.78
CA PHE A 129 -1.50 -4.28 16.16
C PHE A 129 -0.64 -5.37 15.49
N ALA A 130 -1.02 -5.80 14.29
CA ALA A 130 -0.39 -6.92 13.57
C ALA A 130 -0.46 -8.28 14.30
N MET A 131 -1.32 -8.41 15.32
CA MET A 131 -1.49 -9.60 16.14
C MET A 131 -2.60 -10.48 15.58
N GLY A 132 -2.36 -11.08 14.43
CA GLY A 132 -3.30 -11.97 13.76
C GLY A 132 -2.76 -12.52 12.46
N SER A 133 -3.55 -13.39 11.83
CA SER A 133 -3.21 -14.07 10.56
C SER A 133 -4.39 -14.23 9.61
N SER A 134 -5.54 -13.62 9.93
CA SER A 134 -6.79 -13.74 9.14
C SER A 134 -7.41 -12.40 8.76
N ASN A 135 -6.93 -11.30 9.36
CA ASN A 135 -7.47 -9.94 9.24
C ASN A 135 -8.91 -9.80 9.74
N GLU A 136 -9.29 -10.63 10.72
CA GLU A 136 -10.60 -10.60 11.36
C GLU A 136 -10.62 -9.72 12.62
N THR A 137 -9.44 -9.43 13.20
CA THR A 137 -9.31 -8.71 14.48
C THR A 137 -9.37 -7.19 14.34
N SER A 138 -9.48 -6.66 13.12
CA SER A 138 -9.54 -5.23 12.86
C SER A 138 -10.77 -4.57 13.48
N TYR A 139 -10.58 -3.46 14.18
CA TYR A 139 -11.66 -2.58 14.65
C TYR A 139 -12.55 -2.08 13.51
N TYR A 140 -12.00 -1.92 12.31
CA TYR A 140 -12.71 -1.46 11.11
C TYR A 140 -13.39 -2.60 10.34
N GLY A 141 -13.42 -3.81 10.91
CA GLY A 141 -14.00 -4.99 10.28
C GLY A 141 -13.01 -5.81 9.45
N SER A 142 -13.40 -7.05 9.13
CA SER A 142 -12.58 -8.00 8.40
C SER A 142 -12.34 -7.58 6.95
N VAL A 143 -11.12 -7.85 6.49
CA VAL A 143 -10.77 -7.74 5.07
C VAL A 143 -11.22 -8.98 4.32
N LYS A 144 -11.65 -8.82 3.09
CA LYS A 144 -12.11 -9.91 2.22
C LYS A 144 -11.06 -10.31 1.20
N ASN A 145 -11.03 -11.58 0.85
CA ASN A 145 -10.20 -12.09 -0.23
C ASN A 145 -10.85 -11.74 -1.58
N PRO A 146 -10.15 -11.07 -2.52
CA PRO A 146 -10.75 -10.65 -3.79
C PRO A 146 -11.15 -11.82 -4.71
N TRP A 147 -10.59 -13.01 -4.50
CA TRP A 147 -10.96 -14.21 -5.26
C TRP A 147 -12.28 -14.84 -4.79
N ASN A 148 -12.59 -14.69 -3.49
CA ASN A 148 -13.85 -15.12 -2.90
C ASN A 148 -14.08 -14.33 -1.61
N LEU A 149 -15.13 -13.51 -1.58
CA LEU A 149 -15.44 -12.61 -0.49
C LEU A 149 -15.81 -13.29 0.84
N GLU A 150 -16.09 -14.59 0.79
CA GLU A 150 -16.34 -15.40 1.99
C GLU A 150 -15.05 -15.90 2.65
N LEU A 151 -13.91 -15.74 1.98
CA LEU A 151 -12.62 -16.21 2.47
C LEU A 151 -11.78 -15.06 3.02
N SER A 152 -10.90 -15.39 3.98
CA SER A 152 -9.87 -14.49 4.48
C SER A 152 -8.76 -14.29 3.43
N PRO A 153 -8.22 -13.08 3.29
CA PRO A 153 -7.01 -12.84 2.50
C PRO A 153 -5.73 -13.28 3.23
N GLY A 154 -5.85 -13.74 4.48
CA GLY A 154 -4.74 -13.88 5.40
C GLY A 154 -4.40 -12.57 6.11
N GLY A 155 -3.39 -12.60 6.97
CA GLY A 155 -2.95 -11.47 7.77
C GLY A 155 -1.53 -11.66 8.34
N SER A 156 -1.10 -10.67 9.05
CA SER A 156 -1.80 -9.44 9.47
C SER A 156 -1.84 -8.33 8.40
N SER A 157 -1.16 -8.46 7.26
CA SER A 157 -1.18 -7.47 6.18
C SER A 157 -2.26 -7.78 5.12
N GLY A 158 -3.44 -8.23 5.56
CA GLY A 158 -4.53 -8.67 4.66
C GLY A 158 -5.05 -7.57 3.75
N GLY A 159 -5.20 -6.34 4.25
CA GLY A 159 -5.62 -5.20 3.45
C GLY A 159 -4.62 -4.87 2.33
N SER A 160 -3.32 -4.91 2.63
CA SER A 160 -2.27 -4.71 1.61
C SER A 160 -2.31 -5.79 0.53
N ALA A 161 -2.44 -7.05 0.93
CA ALA A 161 -2.50 -8.17 0.00
C ALA A 161 -3.78 -8.13 -0.86
N SER A 162 -4.93 -7.89 -0.23
CA SER A 162 -6.22 -7.75 -0.92
C SER A 162 -6.21 -6.59 -1.91
N ALA A 163 -5.69 -5.42 -1.52
CA ALA A 163 -5.61 -4.26 -2.40
C ALA A 163 -4.75 -4.51 -3.65
N VAL A 164 -3.60 -5.18 -3.49
CA VAL A 164 -2.72 -5.54 -4.63
C VAL A 164 -3.36 -6.61 -5.51
N ALA A 165 -3.93 -7.67 -4.93
CA ALA A 165 -4.56 -8.74 -5.69
C ALA A 165 -5.79 -8.26 -6.48
N ALA A 166 -6.58 -7.33 -5.91
CA ALA A 166 -7.74 -6.72 -6.57
C ALA A 166 -7.36 -5.61 -7.56
N CYS A 167 -6.08 -5.34 -7.78
CA CYS A 167 -5.61 -4.25 -8.65
C CYS A 167 -6.12 -2.86 -8.21
N LEU A 168 -6.29 -2.63 -6.90
CA LEU A 168 -6.58 -1.31 -6.35
C LEU A 168 -5.30 -0.46 -6.24
N VAL A 169 -4.17 -1.13 -6.05
CA VAL A 169 -2.83 -0.53 -6.11
C VAL A 169 -1.86 -1.54 -6.74
N PRO A 170 -0.80 -1.08 -7.43
CA PRO A 170 0.19 -1.99 -8.00
C PRO A 170 1.15 -2.59 -6.97
N ALA A 171 1.36 -1.90 -5.86
CA ALA A 171 2.20 -2.34 -4.75
C ALA A 171 1.73 -1.79 -3.40
N ALA A 172 2.07 -2.48 -2.32
CA ALA A 172 1.80 -2.02 -0.97
C ALA A 172 2.92 -2.46 -0.01
N THR A 173 3.12 -1.68 1.07
CA THR A 173 3.99 -2.12 2.17
C THR A 173 3.23 -3.08 3.10
N GLY A 174 3.97 -3.92 3.77
CA GLY A 174 3.49 -4.79 4.81
C GLY A 174 4.54 -5.05 5.88
N THR A 175 4.18 -5.84 6.89
CA THR A 175 5.13 -6.33 7.89
C THR A 175 4.97 -7.82 8.09
N ASP A 176 6.07 -8.47 8.46
CA ASP A 176 6.12 -9.90 8.70
C ASP A 176 6.90 -10.18 9.97
N THR A 177 6.24 -10.73 10.96
CA THR A 177 6.82 -11.18 12.22
C THR A 177 6.89 -12.70 12.24
N GLY A 178 5.78 -13.36 11.92
CA GLY A 178 5.64 -14.80 11.85
C GLY A 178 5.01 -15.32 10.55
N GLY A 179 4.90 -14.45 9.50
CA GLY A 179 4.26 -14.81 8.23
C GLY A 179 3.38 -13.71 7.63
N SER A 180 3.28 -12.54 8.29
CA SER A 180 2.26 -11.52 7.96
C SER A 180 2.46 -10.78 6.63
N ILE A 181 3.46 -11.12 5.82
CA ILE A 181 3.59 -10.82 4.39
C ILE A 181 3.42 -12.10 3.57
N ARG A 182 4.18 -13.14 3.89
CA ARG A 182 4.27 -14.38 3.10
C ARG A 182 2.93 -15.12 3.04
N GLN A 183 2.22 -15.19 4.17
CA GLN A 183 0.94 -15.90 4.24
C GLN A 183 -0.16 -15.17 3.44
N PRO A 184 -0.45 -13.88 3.65
CA PRO A 184 -1.46 -13.21 2.83
C PRO A 184 -1.08 -13.12 1.36
N ALA A 185 0.20 -13.04 0.99
CA ALA A 185 0.64 -13.14 -0.40
C ALA A 185 0.28 -14.50 -1.01
N ALA A 186 0.51 -15.59 -0.28
CA ALA A 186 0.17 -16.94 -0.73
C ALA A 186 -1.35 -17.13 -0.89
N LEU A 187 -2.16 -16.64 0.06
CA LEU A 187 -3.62 -16.80 0.03
C LEU A 187 -4.31 -15.90 -1.01
N THR A 188 -3.67 -14.83 -1.46
CA THR A 188 -4.21 -13.93 -2.48
C THR A 188 -3.54 -14.08 -3.85
N GLY A 189 -2.54 -14.97 -3.98
CA GLY A 189 -1.89 -15.28 -5.26
C GLY A 189 -1.02 -14.16 -5.82
N ILE A 190 -0.33 -13.42 -4.94
CA ILE A 190 0.58 -12.32 -5.32
C ILE A 190 1.99 -12.54 -4.79
N THR A 191 2.93 -11.71 -5.20
CA THR A 191 4.31 -11.73 -4.67
C THR A 191 4.38 -10.92 -3.38
N GLY A 192 4.93 -11.54 -2.32
CA GLY A 192 5.27 -10.87 -1.06
C GLY A 192 6.72 -11.12 -0.69
N ILE A 193 7.45 -10.06 -0.35
CA ILE A 193 8.87 -10.15 0.01
C ILE A 193 9.08 -9.72 1.46
N LYS A 194 9.54 -10.65 2.29
CA LYS A 194 10.08 -10.39 3.62
C LYS A 194 11.61 -10.38 3.55
N PRO A 195 12.26 -9.22 3.60
CA PRO A 195 13.71 -9.14 3.66
C PRO A 195 14.28 -9.80 4.92
N THR A 196 15.58 -10.01 4.94
CA THR A 196 16.31 -10.40 6.15
C THR A 196 16.11 -9.35 7.24
N TYR A 197 15.95 -9.80 8.49
CA TYR A 197 15.78 -8.92 9.66
C TYR A 197 16.83 -7.81 9.71
N GLY A 198 16.38 -6.59 9.99
CA GLY A 198 17.24 -5.41 10.06
C GLY A 198 17.60 -4.74 8.73
N ARG A 199 17.18 -5.30 7.59
CA ARG A 199 17.39 -4.65 6.26
C ARG A 199 16.51 -3.44 6.04
N VAL A 200 15.34 -3.38 6.68
CA VAL A 200 14.41 -2.27 6.64
C VAL A 200 14.32 -1.69 8.04
N SER A 201 14.46 -0.36 8.13
CA SER A 201 14.34 0.35 9.41
C SER A 201 12.97 0.15 10.03
N ARG A 202 12.94 -0.09 11.34
CA ARG A 202 11.70 -0.18 12.13
C ARG A 202 11.30 1.14 12.80
N PHE A 203 12.06 2.23 12.60
CA PHE A 203 11.68 3.53 13.15
C PHE A 203 10.34 3.98 12.56
N GLY A 204 9.38 4.29 13.43
CA GLY A 204 8.03 4.67 13.07
C GLY A 204 7.12 3.52 12.62
N MET A 205 7.59 2.28 12.68
CA MET A 205 6.78 1.08 12.54
C MET A 205 6.28 0.66 13.92
N ILE A 206 4.98 0.70 14.16
CA ILE A 206 4.40 0.28 15.45
C ILE A 206 4.58 -1.23 15.58
N ALA A 207 5.19 -1.64 16.70
CA ALA A 207 5.67 -3.00 16.89
C ALA A 207 4.57 -4.00 17.27
N PHE A 208 4.73 -5.25 16.79
CA PHE A 208 4.14 -6.44 17.40
C PHE A 208 5.17 -7.14 18.30
N ALA A 209 6.29 -7.59 17.73
CA ALA A 209 7.40 -8.22 18.43
C ALA A 209 8.72 -7.68 17.86
N SER A 210 9.30 -6.67 18.52
CA SER A 210 10.42 -5.87 17.99
C SER A 210 11.64 -6.68 17.58
N SER A 211 11.87 -7.85 18.17
CA SER A 211 12.98 -8.74 17.82
C SER A 211 12.76 -9.56 16.54
N LEU A 212 11.52 -9.56 16.00
CA LEU A 212 11.13 -10.38 14.86
C LEU A 212 10.51 -9.56 13.72
N ASP A 213 9.94 -8.38 14.04
CA ASP A 213 9.23 -7.55 13.06
C ASP A 213 10.12 -7.12 11.91
N GLN A 214 9.65 -7.28 10.70
CA GLN A 214 10.34 -6.87 9.49
C GLN A 214 9.36 -6.23 8.49
N GLY A 215 9.68 -5.02 8.03
CA GLY A 215 8.98 -4.38 6.93
C GLY A 215 9.32 -5.03 5.59
N GLY A 216 8.37 -5.05 4.67
CA GLY A 216 8.56 -5.55 3.31
C GLY A 216 7.43 -5.10 2.40
N VAL A 217 7.28 -5.72 1.24
CA VAL A 217 6.40 -5.25 0.17
C VAL A 217 5.59 -6.38 -0.46
N PHE A 218 4.45 -5.97 -1.03
CA PHE A 218 3.62 -6.77 -1.93
C PHE A 218 3.61 -6.13 -3.31
N ALA A 219 3.61 -6.96 -4.34
CA ALA A 219 3.35 -6.59 -5.73
C ALA A 219 2.78 -7.79 -6.49
N ARG A 220 2.27 -7.57 -7.70
CA ARG A 220 1.76 -8.68 -8.52
C ARG A 220 2.87 -9.47 -9.19
N SER A 221 4.05 -8.89 -9.37
CA SER A 221 5.23 -9.53 -9.95
C SER A 221 6.49 -9.17 -9.15
N VAL A 222 7.57 -9.85 -9.46
CA VAL A 222 8.90 -9.60 -8.84
C VAL A 222 9.60 -8.38 -9.46
N GLU A 223 9.20 -7.99 -10.67
CA GLU A 223 9.76 -6.85 -11.41
C GLU A 223 9.45 -5.49 -10.79
#